data_06e9adb22fa32e557771d0b98f3550af
#
_entry.id   06e9adb22fa32e557771d0b98f3550af
#
_cell.length_a   1.000
_cell.length_b   1.000
_cell.length_c   1.000
_cell.angle_alpha   90.00
_cell.angle_beta   90.00
_cell.angle_gamma   90.00
#
_symmetry.space_group_name_H-M   'P 1'
#
loop_
_entity.id
_entity.type
_entity.pdbx_description
1 polymer ?
#
loop_
_entity_poly.entity_id
_entity_poly.type
_entity_poly.pdbx_seq_one_letter_code
_entity_poly.pdbx_strand_id
1 'polypeptide(L)'
;MDRRKLFKTGISLAGGSLLASAAVARLANQEDNAENLPGNTTGATSPATITGKRKLGGTLEVSSIGLGVQNMHRHSNTTIPTRSEMIKIIRKAYDNGVTFFDTAESYGPFECERILGESVASFRNKIVIESKFGWNIDQQTGKRLPGLNSRPEHIKEVVEGMLKRLHTDRIDMLYQHRVDPAVPIEDVVGAIKDLIKEGKLLHYGLSEPGAQTVRRAHAIHPVTAIQNEYSLIWRGPEKIILPLCEELGIGFVCWCPLGSGFLTGAIDENTRFAPGDIRAIESRYSPENLPSNMALIQLLKSWGDRKKATPAQLSLAWLLAQKPWIVPIPGTTQMAHMLENIGGDAIRFTDNELKEFNMALSKIEIKGERLPKAILDFSDVEAPLKN
;
A
#
# COMPACT_ATOMS: atom_id res chain seq x y z
N MET A 1 21.84 -55.57 -24.26
CA MET A 1 21.52 -54.13 -24.40
C MET A 1 20.43 -53.78 -23.36
N ASP A 2 20.89 -53.12 -22.35
CA ASP A 2 20.15 -52.93 -21.09
C ASP A 2 19.19 -51.72 -21.18
N ARG A 3 17.90 -51.98 -20.96
CA ARG A 3 16.79 -51.00 -21.06
C ARG A 3 16.58 -50.20 -19.76
N ARG A 4 17.61 -49.91 -18.97
CA ARG A 4 17.52 -49.22 -17.66
C ARG A 4 18.23 -47.88 -17.58
N LYS A 5 18.31 -47.08 -18.66
CA LYS A 5 18.89 -45.72 -18.59
C LYS A 5 18.08 -44.67 -19.34
N LEU A 6 16.77 -44.57 -19.07
CA LEU A 6 15.94 -43.46 -19.62
C LEU A 6 14.82 -43.06 -18.67
N PHE A 7 15.17 -42.78 -17.40
CA PHE A 7 14.26 -42.12 -16.46
C PHE A 7 15.07 -41.32 -15.41
N LYS A 8 15.79 -40.30 -15.86
CA LYS A 8 16.38 -39.28 -14.99
C LYS A 8 16.55 -37.95 -15.71
N THR A 9 15.50 -37.36 -16.22
CA THR A 9 15.44 -35.93 -16.59
C THR A 9 13.98 -35.55 -16.76
N GLY A 10 13.28 -35.35 -15.65
CA GLY A 10 11.86 -35.00 -15.66
C GLY A 10 11.37 -34.49 -14.32
N ILE A 11 12.22 -33.88 -13.51
CA ILE A 11 11.79 -33.24 -12.26
C ILE A 11 12.61 -31.95 -12.12
N SER A 12 12.19 -30.88 -12.74
CA SER A 12 12.75 -29.54 -12.42
C SER A 12 11.91 -28.35 -12.89
N LEU A 13 10.61 -28.48 -13.14
CA LEU A 13 9.77 -27.33 -13.52
C LEU A 13 8.54 -27.13 -12.64
N ALA A 14 8.23 -28.06 -11.74
CA ALA A 14 7.12 -27.90 -10.80
C ALA A 14 7.54 -27.33 -9.43
N GLY A 15 8.83 -27.36 -9.11
CA GLY A 15 9.35 -26.90 -7.81
C GLY A 15 9.53 -25.39 -7.69
N GLY A 16 9.76 -24.70 -8.80
CA GLY A 16 10.03 -23.27 -8.79
C GLY A 16 8.79 -22.40 -8.47
N SER A 17 7.63 -22.77 -8.99
CA SER A 17 6.40 -22.00 -8.76
C SER A 17 5.80 -22.21 -7.36
N LEU A 18 5.97 -23.39 -6.79
CA LEU A 18 5.53 -23.72 -5.43
C LEU A 18 6.39 -23.02 -4.37
N LEU A 19 7.70 -22.88 -4.60
CA LEU A 19 8.59 -22.16 -3.70
C LEU A 19 8.38 -20.64 -3.77
N ALA A 20 8.11 -20.08 -4.95
CA ALA A 20 7.77 -18.68 -5.11
C ALA A 20 6.42 -18.35 -4.44
N SER A 21 5.41 -19.20 -4.61
CA SER A 21 4.10 -19.04 -3.97
C SER A 21 4.18 -19.18 -2.44
N ALA A 22 5.01 -20.08 -1.93
CA ALA A 22 5.25 -20.25 -0.50
C ALA A 22 6.05 -19.06 0.08
N ALA A 23 6.99 -18.49 -0.69
CA ALA A 23 7.74 -17.30 -0.30
C ALA A 23 6.82 -16.06 -0.23
N VAL A 24 5.97 -15.84 -1.24
CA VAL A 24 5.01 -14.74 -1.24
C VAL A 24 3.95 -14.91 -0.14
N ALA A 25 3.47 -16.14 0.10
CA ALA A 25 2.55 -16.40 1.20
C ALA A 25 3.21 -16.22 2.59
N ARG A 26 4.50 -16.57 2.72
CA ARG A 26 5.28 -16.29 3.93
C ARG A 26 5.58 -14.81 4.09
N LEU A 27 5.95 -14.10 3.01
CA LEU A 27 6.30 -12.69 3.03
C LEU A 27 5.11 -11.80 3.42
N ALA A 28 3.92 -12.08 2.90
CA ALA A 28 2.73 -11.35 3.29
C ALA A 28 2.26 -11.65 4.74
N ASN A 29 2.71 -12.75 5.34
CA ASN A 29 2.52 -13.05 6.76
C ASN A 29 3.70 -12.61 7.64
N GLN A 30 4.80 -12.12 7.06
CA GLN A 30 6.05 -11.79 7.76
C GLN A 30 6.35 -10.29 7.83
N GLU A 31 5.50 -9.43 7.22
CA GLU A 31 5.61 -7.97 7.36
C GLU A 31 5.39 -7.46 8.81
N ASP A 32 5.20 -8.36 9.77
CA ASP A 32 4.74 -8.06 11.11
C ASP A 32 5.83 -7.77 12.14
N ASN A 33 7.10 -7.95 11.79
CA ASN A 33 8.20 -7.73 12.76
C ASN A 33 8.84 -6.33 12.64
N ALA A 34 8.07 -5.31 12.24
CA ALA A 34 8.50 -3.92 12.39
C ALA A 34 8.48 -3.54 13.88
N GLU A 35 9.47 -4.03 14.61
CA GLU A 35 9.66 -3.74 16.03
C GLU A 35 9.89 -2.25 16.29
N ASN A 36 9.39 -1.81 17.44
CA ASN A 36 9.54 -0.53 18.08
C ASN A 36 10.95 0.05 17.95
N LEU A 37 11.18 0.89 16.97
CA LEU A 37 12.28 1.83 17.02
C LEU A 37 11.86 2.99 17.93
N PRO A 38 12.71 3.41 18.89
CA PRO A 38 12.35 4.49 19.81
C PRO A 38 12.11 5.78 19.04
N GLY A 39 10.90 6.29 19.14
CA GLY A 39 10.54 7.60 18.60
C GLY A 39 11.32 8.70 19.33
N ASN A 40 12.04 9.52 18.59
CA ASN A 40 12.74 10.69 19.11
C ASN A 40 11.68 11.78 19.40
N THR A 41 11.15 11.79 20.63
CA THR A 41 10.14 12.76 21.07
C THR A 41 10.80 14.07 21.46
N THR A 42 10.94 15.00 20.53
CA THR A 42 11.20 16.40 20.85
C THR A 42 10.17 17.30 20.20
N GLY A 43 9.29 17.87 21.02
CA GLY A 43 8.38 18.95 20.66
C GLY A 43 6.91 18.54 20.63
N ALA A 44 6.23 18.63 21.76
CA ALA A 44 4.78 18.55 21.84
C ALA A 44 4.14 19.78 21.18
N THR A 45 3.88 19.68 19.88
CA THR A 45 2.94 20.56 19.19
C THR A 45 1.52 20.03 19.41
N SER A 46 0.52 20.92 19.48
CA SER A 46 -0.91 20.54 19.54
C SER A 46 -1.21 19.42 18.52
N PRO A 47 -2.09 18.46 18.84
CA PRO A 47 -2.37 17.35 17.95
C PRO A 47 -2.77 17.90 16.58
N ALA A 48 -2.00 17.57 15.56
CA ALA A 48 -2.28 17.99 14.20
C ALA A 48 -3.63 17.42 13.76
N THR A 49 -4.44 18.25 13.13
CA THR A 49 -5.72 17.85 12.55
C THR A 49 -5.61 18.03 11.03
N ILE A 50 -5.97 16.99 10.26
CA ILE A 50 -6.05 17.09 8.82
C ILE A 50 -7.22 17.99 8.44
N THR A 51 -6.95 19.02 7.67
CA THR A 51 -7.95 19.89 7.06
C THR A 51 -7.95 19.78 5.53
N GLY A 52 -6.85 19.29 4.97
CA GLY A 52 -6.69 19.10 3.53
C GLY A 52 -7.64 18.03 2.98
N LYS A 53 -8.22 18.33 1.81
CA LYS A 53 -9.04 17.40 1.04
C LYS A 53 -8.44 17.19 -0.35
N ARG A 54 -8.63 15.99 -0.90
CA ARG A 54 -8.19 15.63 -2.25
C ARG A 54 -9.27 14.88 -2.98
N LYS A 55 -9.26 14.96 -4.31
CA LYS A 55 -10.20 14.24 -5.16
C LYS A 55 -9.48 13.16 -5.96
N LEU A 56 -9.93 11.94 -5.84
CA LEU A 56 -9.53 10.82 -6.66
C LEU A 56 -10.53 10.66 -7.81
N GLY A 57 -10.05 10.47 -9.05
CA GLY A 57 -10.89 10.34 -10.23
C GLY A 57 -11.88 11.51 -10.45
N GLY A 58 -11.52 12.68 -9.94
CA GLY A 58 -12.34 13.91 -10.04
C GLY A 58 -13.57 13.96 -9.13
N THR A 59 -14.05 12.84 -8.62
CA THR A 59 -15.33 12.73 -7.88
C THR A 59 -15.22 12.28 -6.44
N LEU A 60 -14.32 11.35 -6.11
CA LEU A 60 -14.19 10.79 -4.77
C LEU A 60 -13.34 11.71 -3.88
N GLU A 61 -13.99 12.44 -2.97
CA GLU A 61 -13.29 13.30 -2.02
C GLU A 61 -12.84 12.52 -0.79
N VAL A 62 -11.57 12.67 -0.42
CA VAL A 62 -10.94 12.02 0.73
C VAL A 62 -10.07 13.02 1.51
N SER A 63 -9.67 12.67 2.75
CA SER A 63 -8.63 13.44 3.47
C SER A 63 -7.32 13.38 2.69
N SER A 64 -6.51 14.44 2.79
CA SER A 64 -5.22 14.57 2.08
C SER A 64 -4.23 13.46 2.42
N ILE A 65 -4.30 12.90 3.62
CA ILE A 65 -3.56 11.73 4.10
C ILE A 65 -4.58 10.72 4.60
N GLY A 66 -4.47 9.46 4.16
CA GLY A 66 -5.26 8.35 4.66
C GLY A 66 -4.53 7.57 5.75
N LEU A 67 -5.13 6.48 6.23
CA LEU A 67 -4.52 5.54 7.16
C LEU A 67 -4.60 4.11 6.59
N GLY A 68 -3.41 3.50 6.34
CA GLY A 68 -3.30 2.08 6.05
C GLY A 68 -3.37 1.25 7.32
N VAL A 69 -4.19 0.18 7.32
CA VAL A 69 -4.35 -0.70 8.49
C VAL A 69 -3.67 -2.07 8.32
N GLN A 70 -2.82 -2.24 7.31
CA GLN A 70 -2.22 -3.51 6.94
C GLN A 70 -1.60 -4.26 8.13
N ASN A 71 -0.85 -3.56 8.98
CA ASN A 71 -0.09 -4.16 10.08
C ASN A 71 -0.87 -4.23 11.41
N MET A 72 -2.18 -3.97 11.39
CA MET A 72 -3.01 -3.96 12.61
C MET A 72 -3.50 -5.35 13.03
N HIS A 73 -3.37 -6.37 12.17
CA HIS A 73 -3.65 -7.75 12.56
C HIS A 73 -2.56 -8.27 13.52
N ARG A 74 -2.97 -9.09 14.48
CA ARG A 74 -2.07 -9.57 15.53
C ARG A 74 -1.72 -11.03 15.33
N HIS A 75 -0.43 -11.33 15.26
CA HIS A 75 0.09 -12.68 15.40
C HIS A 75 0.46 -12.97 16.86
N SER A 76 0.38 -14.23 17.25
CA SER A 76 0.56 -14.69 18.64
C SER A 76 1.91 -14.32 19.27
N ASN A 77 2.91 -13.97 18.47
CA ASN A 77 4.28 -13.71 18.92
C ASN A 77 4.79 -12.30 18.58
N THR A 78 3.90 -11.32 18.36
CA THR A 78 4.30 -9.97 17.97
C THR A 78 4.22 -8.98 19.12
N THR A 79 5.03 -7.92 19.05
CA THR A 79 4.96 -6.74 19.91
C THR A 79 3.87 -5.76 19.50
N ILE A 80 3.09 -6.08 18.45
CA ILE A 80 1.97 -5.26 17.98
C ILE A 80 0.99 -5.05 19.13
N PRO A 81 0.54 -3.81 19.38
CA PRO A 81 -0.43 -3.51 20.41
C PRO A 81 -1.73 -4.30 20.27
N THR A 82 -2.47 -4.38 21.33
CA THR A 82 -3.72 -5.17 21.37
C THR A 82 -4.73 -4.66 20.33
N ARG A 83 -5.65 -5.54 19.93
CA ARG A 83 -6.75 -5.20 19.02
C ARG A 83 -7.53 -3.95 19.48
N SER A 84 -7.76 -3.80 20.80
CA SER A 84 -8.43 -2.61 21.35
C SER A 84 -7.64 -1.33 21.16
N GLU A 85 -6.31 -1.40 21.17
CA GLU A 85 -5.44 -0.24 20.88
C GLU A 85 -5.46 0.10 19.41
N MET A 86 -5.52 -0.88 18.50
CA MET A 86 -5.70 -0.63 17.06
C MET A 86 -7.01 0.09 16.79
N ILE A 87 -8.11 -0.34 17.42
CA ILE A 87 -9.41 0.35 17.35
C ILE A 87 -9.31 1.80 17.84
N LYS A 88 -8.58 2.04 18.93
CA LYS A 88 -8.36 3.41 19.43
C LYS A 88 -7.57 4.26 18.44
N ILE A 89 -6.54 3.70 17.77
CA ILE A 89 -5.75 4.42 16.76
C ILE A 89 -6.65 4.84 15.59
N ILE A 90 -7.47 3.93 15.05
CA ILE A 90 -8.37 4.20 13.93
C ILE A 90 -9.38 5.30 14.31
N ARG A 91 -10.02 5.19 15.48
CA ARG A 91 -10.96 6.21 15.98
C ARG A 91 -10.27 7.55 16.20
N LYS A 92 -9.08 7.55 16.78
CA LYS A 92 -8.30 8.76 16.99
C LYS A 92 -7.86 9.40 15.67
N ALA A 93 -7.55 8.62 14.65
CA ALA A 93 -7.27 9.14 13.31
C ALA A 93 -8.50 9.87 12.74
N TYR A 94 -9.68 9.26 12.83
CA TYR A 94 -10.93 9.92 12.43
C TYR A 94 -11.18 11.22 13.21
N ASP A 95 -11.03 11.23 14.54
CA ASP A 95 -11.18 12.42 15.38
C ASP A 95 -10.21 13.55 14.99
N ASN A 96 -9.08 13.21 14.32
CA ASN A 96 -8.10 14.16 13.81
C ASN A 96 -8.22 14.38 12.29
N GLY A 97 -9.38 14.11 11.70
CA GLY A 97 -9.72 14.49 10.33
C GLY A 97 -9.37 13.47 9.24
N VAL A 98 -8.87 12.27 9.58
CA VAL A 98 -8.71 11.21 8.60
C VAL A 98 -10.08 10.68 8.21
N THR A 99 -10.39 10.73 6.91
CA THR A 99 -11.63 10.19 6.35
C THR A 99 -11.39 9.12 5.29
N PHE A 100 -10.15 8.68 5.11
CA PHE A 100 -9.74 7.71 4.10
C PHE A 100 -8.96 6.58 4.77
N PHE A 101 -9.48 5.34 4.71
CA PHE A 101 -8.93 4.17 5.37
C PHE A 101 -8.70 3.05 4.38
N ASP A 102 -7.46 2.53 4.35
CA ASP A 102 -7.03 1.47 3.44
C ASP A 102 -6.89 0.13 4.16
N THR A 103 -7.52 -0.89 3.61
CA THR A 103 -7.40 -2.29 4.03
C THR A 103 -7.32 -3.25 2.84
N ALA A 104 -7.32 -4.56 3.07
CA ALA A 104 -7.43 -5.60 2.05
C ALA A 104 -7.88 -6.93 2.67
N GLU A 105 -8.52 -7.81 1.87
CA GLU A 105 -8.84 -9.18 2.29
C GLU A 105 -7.61 -9.97 2.75
N SER A 106 -6.46 -9.65 2.15
CA SER A 106 -5.20 -10.35 2.38
C SER A 106 -4.50 -9.96 3.68
N TYR A 107 -4.96 -8.92 4.36
CA TYR A 107 -4.32 -8.42 5.57
C TYR A 107 -4.78 -9.20 6.80
N GLY A 108 -3.92 -10.11 7.27
CA GLY A 108 -4.12 -10.93 8.42
C GLY A 108 -4.75 -12.34 8.31
N PRO A 109 -5.09 -12.96 7.16
CA PRO A 109 -6.14 -12.56 6.25
C PRO A 109 -7.45 -12.22 6.95
N PHE A 110 -8.17 -11.23 6.43
CA PHE A 110 -9.47 -10.74 6.90
C PHE A 110 -9.48 -9.95 8.21
N GLU A 111 -8.46 -10.09 9.08
CA GLU A 111 -8.52 -9.52 10.43
C GLU A 111 -8.45 -7.98 10.41
N CYS A 112 -7.66 -7.39 9.49
CA CYS A 112 -7.62 -5.93 9.36
C CYS A 112 -8.97 -5.34 8.92
N GLU A 113 -9.74 -6.04 8.08
CA GLU A 113 -11.10 -5.62 7.72
C GLU A 113 -12.04 -5.70 8.92
N ARG A 114 -11.94 -6.74 9.76
CA ARG A 114 -12.75 -6.86 11.00
C ARG A 114 -12.42 -5.75 12.00
N ILE A 115 -11.13 -5.47 12.20
CA ILE A 115 -10.69 -4.37 13.09
C ILE A 115 -11.22 -3.03 12.56
N LEU A 116 -11.07 -2.78 11.26
CA LEU A 116 -11.55 -1.53 10.66
C LEU A 116 -13.07 -1.41 10.79
N GLY A 117 -13.83 -2.43 10.40
CA GLY A 117 -15.30 -2.44 10.47
C GLY A 117 -15.83 -2.15 11.87
N GLU A 118 -15.28 -2.81 12.89
CA GLU A 118 -15.63 -2.53 14.30
C GLU A 118 -15.26 -1.10 14.73
N SER A 119 -14.13 -0.60 14.25
CA SER A 119 -13.64 0.73 14.63
C SER A 119 -14.56 1.83 14.13
N VAL A 120 -15.06 1.71 12.90
CA VAL A 120 -15.71 2.80 12.16
C VAL A 120 -17.25 2.73 12.17
N ALA A 121 -17.84 1.72 12.76
CA ALA A 121 -19.29 1.45 12.71
C ALA A 121 -20.14 2.69 13.05
N SER A 122 -19.75 3.50 14.05
CA SER A 122 -20.50 4.68 14.47
C SER A 122 -20.37 5.89 13.53
N PHE A 123 -19.41 5.91 12.62
CA PHE A 123 -19.18 7.01 11.67
C PHE A 123 -18.94 6.54 10.23
N ARG A 124 -19.34 5.29 9.90
CA ARG A 124 -19.15 4.66 8.57
C ARG A 124 -19.55 5.57 7.40
N ASN A 125 -20.65 6.28 7.51
CA ASN A 125 -21.18 7.14 6.45
C ASN A 125 -20.41 8.48 6.29
N LYS A 126 -19.40 8.73 7.13
CA LYS A 126 -18.59 9.97 7.08
C LYS A 126 -17.18 9.73 6.53
N ILE A 127 -16.90 8.52 6.11
CA ILE A 127 -15.57 8.09 5.67
C ILE A 127 -15.63 7.31 4.37
N VAL A 128 -14.48 7.18 3.73
CA VAL A 128 -14.21 6.35 2.58
C VAL A 128 -13.38 5.16 3.03
N ILE A 129 -13.87 3.94 2.78
CA ILE A 129 -13.12 2.70 2.97
C ILE A 129 -12.68 2.19 1.62
N GLU A 130 -11.38 1.95 1.47
CA GLU A 130 -10.86 1.17 0.36
C GLU A 130 -10.40 -0.21 0.83
N SER A 131 -10.70 -1.23 0.03
CA SER A 131 -10.22 -2.60 0.23
C SER A 131 -9.73 -3.20 -1.09
N LYS A 132 -9.14 -4.40 -1.05
CA LYS A 132 -8.48 -5.00 -2.21
C LYS A 132 -8.80 -6.48 -2.29
N PHE A 133 -9.07 -6.98 -3.51
CA PHE A 133 -9.27 -8.39 -3.84
C PHE A 133 -8.19 -8.90 -4.79
N GLY A 134 -8.17 -10.20 -5.03
CA GLY A 134 -7.41 -10.80 -6.13
C GLY A 134 -6.32 -11.75 -5.72
N TRP A 135 -5.93 -11.81 -4.45
CA TRP A 135 -5.14 -12.93 -3.97
C TRP A 135 -6.02 -14.19 -3.89
N ASN A 136 -5.43 -15.35 -4.16
CA ASN A 136 -6.16 -16.60 -4.05
C ASN A 136 -6.30 -17.01 -2.58
N ILE A 137 -7.39 -16.59 -1.95
CA ILE A 137 -7.68 -16.82 -0.53
C ILE A 137 -9.00 -17.58 -0.43
N ASP A 138 -8.98 -18.69 0.27
CA ASP A 138 -10.20 -19.43 0.63
C ASP A 138 -11.06 -18.58 1.55
N GLN A 139 -12.25 -18.20 1.09
CA GLN A 139 -13.12 -17.25 1.79
C GLN A 139 -13.74 -17.81 3.07
N GLN A 140 -13.73 -19.13 3.28
CA GLN A 140 -14.24 -19.78 4.48
C GLN A 140 -13.19 -19.87 5.57
N THR A 141 -11.97 -20.27 5.18
CA THR A 141 -10.88 -20.56 6.13
C THR A 141 -9.86 -19.43 6.29
N GLY A 142 -9.82 -18.48 5.38
CA GLY A 142 -8.77 -17.45 5.29
C GLY A 142 -7.41 -17.99 4.80
N LYS A 143 -7.34 -19.26 4.39
CA LYS A 143 -6.09 -19.87 3.95
C LYS A 143 -5.65 -19.29 2.59
N ARG A 144 -4.44 -18.76 2.53
CA ARG A 144 -3.82 -18.41 1.26
C ARG A 144 -3.49 -19.65 0.43
N LEU A 145 -3.90 -19.61 -0.82
CA LEU A 145 -3.58 -20.58 -1.85
C LEU A 145 -2.58 -19.96 -2.83
N PRO A 146 -1.87 -20.76 -3.64
CA PRO A 146 -0.94 -20.24 -4.63
C PRO A 146 -1.62 -19.36 -5.69
N GLY A 147 -0.94 -18.29 -6.10
CA GLY A 147 -1.32 -17.43 -7.22
C GLY A 147 -2.39 -16.39 -6.88
N LEU A 148 -3.01 -15.89 -7.94
CA LEU A 148 -4.07 -14.88 -7.92
C LEU A 148 -5.40 -15.51 -8.35
N ASN A 149 -6.51 -14.85 -8.02
CA ASN A 149 -7.83 -15.23 -8.47
C ASN A 149 -8.71 -13.98 -8.64
N SER A 150 -8.78 -13.49 -9.88
CA SER A 150 -9.63 -12.36 -10.24
C SER A 150 -10.81 -12.78 -11.14
N ARG A 151 -11.25 -14.05 -11.06
CA ARG A 151 -12.44 -14.48 -11.79
C ARG A 151 -13.70 -13.80 -11.28
N PRO A 152 -14.66 -13.47 -12.15
CA PRO A 152 -15.90 -12.75 -11.80
C PRO A 152 -16.65 -13.33 -10.60
N GLU A 153 -16.79 -14.65 -10.55
CA GLU A 153 -17.48 -15.35 -9.45
C GLU A 153 -16.74 -15.19 -8.13
N HIS A 154 -15.41 -15.26 -8.15
CA HIS A 154 -14.59 -15.07 -6.95
C HIS A 154 -14.62 -13.62 -6.46
N ILE A 155 -14.57 -12.64 -7.37
CA ILE A 155 -14.70 -11.22 -7.02
C ILE A 155 -16.00 -10.98 -6.25
N LYS A 156 -17.13 -11.53 -6.73
CA LYS A 156 -18.43 -11.40 -6.07
C LYS A 156 -18.44 -12.04 -4.68
N GLU A 157 -17.88 -13.26 -4.55
CA GLU A 157 -17.75 -13.95 -3.27
C GLU A 157 -16.91 -13.14 -2.25
N VAL A 158 -15.76 -12.62 -2.70
CA VAL A 158 -14.85 -11.80 -1.87
C VAL A 158 -15.58 -10.55 -1.37
N VAL A 159 -16.29 -9.84 -2.23
CA VAL A 159 -17.03 -8.61 -1.84
C VAL A 159 -18.12 -8.92 -0.82
N GLU A 160 -18.86 -10.00 -0.96
CA GLU A 160 -19.84 -10.44 0.06
C GLU A 160 -19.17 -10.70 1.42
N GLY A 161 -17.98 -11.30 1.39
CA GLY A 161 -17.16 -11.49 2.59
C GLY A 161 -16.70 -10.16 3.20
N MET A 162 -16.21 -9.22 2.38
CA MET A 162 -15.77 -7.89 2.80
C MET A 162 -16.89 -7.10 3.49
N LEU A 163 -18.08 -7.06 2.88
CA LEU A 163 -19.25 -6.36 3.44
C LEU A 163 -19.58 -6.84 4.86
N LYS A 164 -19.52 -8.17 5.08
CA LYS A 164 -19.73 -8.77 6.39
C LYS A 164 -18.64 -8.38 7.39
N ARG A 165 -17.37 -8.47 6.98
CA ARG A 165 -16.21 -8.18 7.85
C ARG A 165 -16.12 -6.69 8.20
N LEU A 166 -16.46 -5.81 7.26
CA LEU A 166 -16.45 -4.36 7.44
C LEU A 166 -17.73 -3.81 8.08
N HIS A 167 -18.72 -4.67 8.37
CA HIS A 167 -20.03 -4.28 8.95
C HIS A 167 -20.69 -3.15 8.13
N THR A 168 -20.74 -3.28 6.82
CA THR A 168 -21.25 -2.24 5.91
C THR A 168 -22.04 -2.86 4.76
N ASP A 169 -22.89 -2.07 4.14
CA ASP A 169 -23.68 -2.44 2.95
C ASP A 169 -22.95 -2.13 1.63
N ARG A 170 -21.84 -1.38 1.67
CA ARG A 170 -21.08 -0.99 0.49
C ARG A 170 -19.59 -0.81 0.80
N ILE A 171 -18.77 -1.04 -0.22
CA ILE A 171 -17.36 -0.64 -0.27
C ILE A 171 -17.28 0.66 -1.08
N ASP A 172 -16.60 1.69 -0.55
CA ASP A 172 -16.50 2.96 -1.28
C ASP A 172 -15.49 2.87 -2.43
N MET A 173 -14.39 2.13 -2.24
CA MET A 173 -13.35 1.93 -3.25
C MET A 173 -12.79 0.52 -3.19
N LEU A 174 -12.75 -0.20 -4.32
CA LEU A 174 -12.23 -1.56 -4.39
C LEU A 174 -11.11 -1.66 -5.43
N TYR A 175 -9.95 -2.19 -5.03
CA TYR A 175 -8.85 -2.41 -5.94
C TYR A 175 -8.69 -3.88 -6.32
N GLN A 176 -8.34 -4.14 -7.59
CA GLN A 176 -7.63 -5.36 -7.91
C GLN A 176 -6.21 -5.23 -7.35
N HIS A 177 -5.87 -6.03 -6.32
CA HIS A 177 -4.62 -5.89 -5.55
C HIS A 177 -3.37 -6.14 -6.41
N ARG A 178 -3.46 -7.13 -7.32
CA ARG A 178 -2.48 -7.40 -8.37
C ARG A 178 -3.23 -7.88 -9.61
N VAL A 179 -2.74 -7.51 -10.78
CA VAL A 179 -3.30 -7.96 -12.05
C VAL A 179 -3.12 -9.46 -12.19
N ASP A 180 -4.22 -10.19 -12.39
CA ASP A 180 -4.20 -11.63 -12.60
C ASP A 180 -3.84 -11.94 -14.06
N PRO A 181 -2.68 -12.58 -14.35
CA PRO A 181 -2.27 -12.89 -15.71
C PRO A 181 -3.11 -13.98 -16.38
N ALA A 182 -4.07 -14.57 -15.65
CA ALA A 182 -4.97 -15.61 -16.19
C ALA A 182 -6.38 -15.08 -16.52
N VAL A 183 -6.68 -13.82 -16.19
CA VAL A 183 -8.05 -13.25 -16.37
C VAL A 183 -7.97 -11.94 -17.15
N PRO A 184 -8.66 -11.82 -18.30
CA PRO A 184 -8.77 -10.58 -19.03
C PRO A 184 -9.34 -9.45 -18.14
N ILE A 185 -8.77 -8.26 -18.28
CA ILE A 185 -9.22 -7.11 -17.48
C ILE A 185 -10.69 -6.75 -17.75
N GLU A 186 -11.16 -7.05 -18.93
CA GLU A 186 -12.55 -6.84 -19.37
C GLU A 186 -13.52 -7.65 -18.50
N ASP A 187 -13.17 -8.88 -18.13
CA ASP A 187 -14.00 -9.74 -17.28
C ASP A 187 -13.98 -9.26 -15.83
N VAL A 188 -12.82 -8.82 -15.35
CA VAL A 188 -12.67 -8.20 -14.02
C VAL A 188 -13.56 -6.95 -13.93
N VAL A 189 -13.44 -6.02 -14.89
CA VAL A 189 -14.22 -4.78 -14.89
C VAL A 189 -15.71 -5.05 -15.10
N GLY A 190 -16.06 -6.11 -15.84
CA GLY A 190 -17.44 -6.58 -15.98
C GLY A 190 -18.06 -6.91 -14.61
N ALA A 191 -17.38 -7.72 -13.79
CA ALA A 191 -17.83 -8.05 -12.43
C ALA A 191 -17.92 -6.81 -11.53
N ILE A 192 -16.97 -5.89 -11.65
CA ILE A 192 -16.98 -4.61 -10.93
C ILE A 192 -18.22 -3.78 -11.28
N LYS A 193 -18.57 -3.68 -12.58
CA LYS A 193 -19.78 -2.96 -13.02
C LYS A 193 -21.06 -3.57 -12.47
N ASP A 194 -21.13 -4.91 -12.39
CA ASP A 194 -22.27 -5.58 -11.77
C ASP A 194 -22.40 -5.17 -10.30
N LEU A 195 -21.31 -5.20 -9.53
CA LEU A 195 -21.29 -4.83 -8.12
C LEU A 195 -21.63 -3.35 -7.88
N ILE A 196 -21.20 -2.46 -8.80
CA ILE A 196 -21.59 -1.04 -8.76
C ILE A 196 -23.09 -0.91 -9.01
N LYS A 197 -23.64 -1.62 -10.00
CA LYS A 197 -25.08 -1.63 -10.30
C LYS A 197 -25.92 -2.18 -9.13
N GLU A 198 -25.39 -3.14 -8.39
CA GLU A 198 -25.98 -3.69 -7.18
C GLU A 198 -25.90 -2.74 -5.97
N GLY A 199 -25.13 -1.64 -6.06
CA GLY A 199 -24.90 -0.69 -4.97
C GLY A 199 -23.92 -1.19 -3.90
N LYS A 200 -23.27 -2.34 -4.12
CA LYS A 200 -22.27 -2.92 -3.20
C LYS A 200 -20.89 -2.27 -3.30
N LEU A 201 -20.64 -1.57 -4.40
CA LEU A 201 -19.40 -0.87 -4.70
C LEU A 201 -19.71 0.51 -5.28
N LEU A 202 -18.92 1.54 -4.92
CA LEU A 202 -19.09 2.88 -5.49
C LEU A 202 -18.02 3.22 -6.52
N HIS A 203 -16.75 2.88 -6.24
CA HIS A 203 -15.59 3.20 -7.07
C HIS A 203 -14.65 2.01 -7.16
N TYR A 204 -13.83 1.97 -8.22
CA TYR A 204 -12.81 0.94 -8.33
C TYR A 204 -11.47 1.48 -8.81
N GLY A 205 -10.42 0.70 -8.58
CA GLY A 205 -9.06 0.98 -9.00
C GLY A 205 -8.23 -0.27 -9.22
N LEU A 206 -6.98 -0.06 -9.57
CA LEU A 206 -5.99 -1.10 -9.80
C LEU A 206 -4.75 -0.80 -8.96
N SER A 207 -4.09 -1.85 -8.45
CA SER A 207 -2.82 -1.71 -7.72
C SER A 207 -1.68 -2.37 -8.47
N GLU A 208 -0.59 -1.62 -8.69
CA GLU A 208 0.61 -2.04 -9.43
C GLU A 208 0.31 -2.60 -10.85
N PRO A 209 -0.63 -2.02 -11.61
CA PRO A 209 -0.99 -2.52 -12.93
C PRO A 209 0.02 -2.09 -14.00
N GLY A 210 0.10 -2.87 -15.10
CA GLY A 210 0.70 -2.42 -16.35
C GLY A 210 -0.13 -1.32 -17.03
N ALA A 211 0.52 -0.43 -17.75
CA ALA A 211 -0.11 0.76 -18.32
C ALA A 211 -1.20 0.44 -19.37
N GLN A 212 -1.03 -0.62 -20.17
CA GLN A 212 -2.04 -1.03 -21.15
C GLN A 212 -3.28 -1.60 -20.45
N THR A 213 -3.09 -2.34 -19.37
CA THR A 213 -4.19 -2.83 -18.53
C THR A 213 -5.02 -1.67 -17.99
N VAL A 214 -4.37 -0.61 -17.50
CA VAL A 214 -5.08 0.61 -17.04
C VAL A 214 -5.93 1.21 -18.16
N ARG A 215 -5.37 1.39 -19.36
CA ARG A 215 -6.10 1.97 -20.50
C ARG A 215 -7.31 1.13 -20.88
N ARG A 216 -7.15 -0.18 -20.98
CA ARG A 216 -8.23 -1.12 -21.31
C ARG A 216 -9.32 -1.11 -20.24
N ALA A 217 -8.95 -1.17 -18.98
CA ALA A 217 -9.89 -1.08 -17.86
C ALA A 217 -10.68 0.22 -17.87
N HIS A 218 -9.97 1.36 -18.03
CA HIS A 218 -10.56 2.70 -18.02
C HIS A 218 -11.54 2.90 -19.19
N ALA A 219 -11.27 2.31 -20.36
CA ALA A 219 -12.15 2.38 -21.52
C ALA A 219 -13.51 1.67 -21.31
N ILE A 220 -13.58 0.66 -20.41
CA ILE A 220 -14.81 -0.09 -20.11
C ILE A 220 -15.62 0.62 -19.02
N HIS A 221 -14.93 1.08 -17.99
CA HIS A 221 -15.49 1.86 -16.89
C HIS A 221 -14.38 2.74 -16.30
N PRO A 222 -14.63 4.02 -16.00
CA PRO A 222 -13.60 4.92 -15.49
C PRO A 222 -12.93 4.38 -14.24
N VAL A 223 -11.61 4.20 -14.28
CA VAL A 223 -10.78 3.86 -13.10
C VAL A 223 -10.70 5.10 -12.22
N THR A 224 -11.06 4.98 -10.95
CA THR A 224 -11.06 6.12 -10.01
C THR A 224 -9.65 6.42 -9.50
N ALA A 225 -8.88 5.40 -9.15
CA ALA A 225 -7.49 5.58 -8.70
C ALA A 225 -6.60 4.38 -9.03
N ILE A 226 -5.29 4.66 -9.14
CA ILE A 226 -4.22 3.66 -9.12
C ILE A 226 -3.55 3.71 -7.75
N GLN A 227 -3.25 2.53 -7.18
CA GLN A 227 -2.51 2.44 -5.93
C GLN A 227 -1.16 1.75 -6.15
N ASN A 228 -0.05 2.51 -6.14
CA ASN A 228 1.31 1.99 -6.30
C ASN A 228 2.24 2.47 -5.19
N GLU A 229 3.37 1.78 -5.00
CA GLU A 229 4.45 2.31 -4.18
C GLU A 229 4.94 3.64 -4.76
N TYR A 230 4.93 4.67 -3.92
CA TYR A 230 5.52 5.96 -4.28
C TYR A 230 5.98 6.70 -3.04
N SER A 231 7.25 7.10 -3.04
CA SER A 231 7.88 7.79 -1.92
C SER A 231 9.20 8.42 -2.39
N LEU A 232 9.87 9.15 -1.50
CA LEU A 232 11.20 9.71 -1.77
C LEU A 232 12.26 8.64 -2.09
N ILE A 233 12.11 7.42 -1.55
CA ILE A 233 13.06 6.32 -1.82
C ILE A 233 12.69 5.50 -3.07
N TRP A 234 11.44 5.63 -3.58
CA TRP A 234 10.99 4.97 -4.80
C TRP A 234 10.12 5.89 -5.66
N ARG A 235 10.63 6.25 -6.83
CA ARG A 235 10.01 7.21 -7.75
C ARG A 235 9.62 6.62 -9.11
N GLY A 236 9.55 5.28 -9.20
CA GLY A 236 9.19 4.57 -10.44
C GLY A 236 7.92 5.07 -11.14
N PRO A 237 6.82 5.35 -10.41
CA PRO A 237 5.57 5.81 -11.03
C PRO A 237 5.69 7.11 -11.84
N GLU A 238 6.67 7.96 -11.56
CA GLU A 238 6.85 9.24 -12.28
C GLU A 238 7.09 9.08 -13.78
N LYS A 239 7.61 7.93 -14.21
CA LYS A 239 7.98 7.69 -15.61
C LYS A 239 6.78 7.39 -16.51
N ILE A 240 5.80 6.62 -16.01
CA ILE A 240 4.70 6.10 -16.83
C ILE A 240 3.35 6.30 -16.13
N ILE A 241 3.21 5.86 -14.89
CA ILE A 241 1.90 5.77 -14.24
C ILE A 241 1.35 7.15 -13.84
N LEU A 242 2.16 8.05 -13.29
CA LEU A 242 1.67 9.40 -12.97
C LEU A 242 1.29 10.21 -14.22
N PRO A 243 2.07 10.22 -15.34
CA PRO A 243 1.61 10.79 -16.59
C PRO A 243 0.31 10.17 -17.12
N LEU A 244 0.15 8.85 -17.01
CA LEU A 244 -1.07 8.15 -17.41
C LEU A 244 -2.28 8.56 -16.54
N CYS A 245 -2.08 8.67 -15.23
CA CYS A 245 -3.11 9.16 -14.31
C CYS A 245 -3.56 10.59 -14.66
N GLU A 246 -2.60 11.47 -14.96
CA GLU A 246 -2.90 12.85 -15.37
C GLU A 246 -3.67 12.91 -16.70
N GLU A 247 -3.27 12.12 -17.69
CA GLU A 247 -3.93 12.01 -19.00
C GLU A 247 -5.39 11.54 -18.86
N LEU A 248 -5.65 10.53 -18.03
CA LEU A 248 -6.96 9.89 -17.91
C LEU A 248 -7.82 10.48 -16.77
N GLY A 249 -7.33 11.46 -16.01
CA GLY A 249 -8.05 12.02 -14.86
C GLY A 249 -8.19 11.05 -13.69
N ILE A 250 -7.27 10.10 -13.55
CA ILE A 250 -7.24 9.08 -12.49
C ILE A 250 -6.50 9.60 -11.26
N GLY A 251 -7.03 9.34 -10.05
CA GLY A 251 -6.33 9.61 -8.80
C GLY A 251 -5.18 8.65 -8.54
N PHE A 252 -4.29 9.00 -7.60
CA PHE A 252 -3.17 8.15 -7.25
C PHE A 252 -3.01 8.02 -5.75
N VAL A 253 -2.97 6.78 -5.25
CA VAL A 253 -2.81 6.45 -3.84
C VAL A 253 -1.42 5.85 -3.62
N CYS A 254 -0.66 6.42 -2.67
CA CYS A 254 0.71 5.96 -2.39
C CYS A 254 0.72 4.98 -1.23
N TRP A 255 0.94 3.69 -1.51
CA TRP A 255 1.30 2.76 -0.45
C TRP A 255 2.80 2.85 -0.14
N CYS A 256 3.19 2.45 1.07
CA CYS A 256 4.55 2.56 1.61
C CYS A 256 5.18 3.96 1.48
N PRO A 257 4.44 5.06 1.77
CA PRO A 257 4.90 6.43 1.52
C PRO A 257 6.09 6.84 2.37
N LEU A 258 6.40 6.07 3.43
CA LEU A 258 7.54 6.26 4.33
C LEU A 258 8.65 5.22 4.15
N GLY A 259 8.63 4.43 3.06
CA GLY A 259 9.66 3.45 2.75
C GLY A 259 9.86 2.45 3.89
N SER A 260 8.82 1.74 4.32
CA SER A 260 8.87 0.76 5.42
C SER A 260 9.51 1.33 6.70
N GLY A 261 9.32 2.64 6.96
CA GLY A 261 9.88 3.35 8.11
C GLY A 261 11.26 3.97 7.89
N PHE A 262 11.92 3.73 6.76
CA PHE A 262 13.23 4.34 6.48
C PHE A 262 13.18 5.87 6.48
N LEU A 263 12.17 6.46 5.85
CA LEU A 263 12.01 7.91 5.72
C LEU A 263 11.60 8.63 7.02
N THR A 264 11.42 7.91 8.11
CA THR A 264 11.22 8.51 9.43
C THR A 264 12.53 8.97 10.08
N GLY A 265 13.68 8.46 9.58
CA GLY A 265 15.00 8.71 10.15
C GLY A 265 15.30 7.88 11.41
N ALA A 266 14.44 6.90 11.74
CA ALA A 266 14.66 5.96 12.86
C ALA A 266 15.61 4.80 12.49
N ILE A 267 15.80 4.55 11.19
CA ILE A 267 16.75 3.57 10.65
C ILE A 267 18.07 4.28 10.37
N ASP A 268 19.18 3.71 10.82
CA ASP A 268 20.53 4.17 10.56
C ASP A 268 21.38 3.11 9.84
N GLU A 269 22.61 3.42 9.50
CA GLU A 269 23.54 2.53 8.80
C GLU A 269 23.87 1.23 9.56
N ASN A 270 23.70 1.23 10.89
CA ASN A 270 23.96 0.09 11.75
C ASN A 270 22.72 -0.77 12.01
N THR A 271 21.55 -0.29 11.62
CA THR A 271 20.28 -1.01 11.80
C THR A 271 20.32 -2.36 11.09
N ARG A 272 19.89 -3.41 11.79
CA ARG A 272 19.73 -4.76 11.25
C ARG A 272 18.34 -5.26 11.57
N PHE A 273 17.74 -5.95 10.61
CA PHE A 273 16.37 -6.43 10.70
C PHE A 273 16.35 -7.91 11.08
N ALA A 274 15.40 -8.29 11.92
CA ALA A 274 15.23 -9.66 12.34
C ALA A 274 14.83 -10.58 11.19
N PRO A 275 15.15 -11.90 11.24
CA PRO A 275 14.60 -12.86 10.32
C PRO A 275 13.07 -12.84 10.34
N GLY A 276 12.46 -12.70 9.16
CA GLY A 276 11.00 -12.58 9.03
C GLY A 276 10.49 -11.15 8.85
N ASP A 277 11.32 -10.14 9.13
CA ASP A 277 11.02 -8.77 8.73
C ASP A 277 11.23 -8.62 7.22
N ILE A 278 10.25 -8.04 6.51
CA ILE A 278 10.35 -7.84 5.05
C ILE A 278 11.59 -7.01 4.68
N ARG A 279 11.98 -6.05 5.52
CA ARG A 279 13.15 -5.20 5.31
C ARG A 279 14.47 -5.99 5.31
N ALA A 280 14.51 -7.15 5.99
CA ALA A 280 15.68 -8.02 5.98
C ALA A 280 16.00 -8.62 4.59
N ILE A 281 15.02 -8.65 3.70
CA ILE A 281 15.14 -9.20 2.34
C ILE A 281 14.99 -8.15 1.23
N GLU A 282 14.70 -6.91 1.58
CA GLU A 282 14.73 -5.77 0.65
C GLU A 282 16.17 -5.26 0.50
N SER A 283 16.78 -5.42 -0.67
CA SER A 283 18.19 -5.09 -0.86
C SER A 283 18.52 -3.61 -0.64
N ARG A 284 17.54 -2.70 -0.76
CA ARG A 284 17.72 -1.27 -0.42
C ARG A 284 18.07 -1.03 1.05
N TYR A 285 17.76 -1.99 1.94
CA TYR A 285 18.08 -1.93 3.38
C TYR A 285 19.19 -2.91 3.78
N SER A 286 19.86 -3.53 2.80
CA SER A 286 21.00 -4.40 3.12
C SER A 286 22.17 -3.61 3.72
N PRO A 287 23.04 -4.26 4.51
CA PRO A 287 24.23 -3.62 5.08
C PRO A 287 25.12 -2.94 4.04
N GLU A 288 25.14 -3.42 2.79
CA GLU A 288 25.94 -2.86 1.71
C GLU A 288 25.33 -1.58 1.13
N ASN A 289 24.00 -1.50 1.05
CA ASN A 289 23.30 -0.41 0.39
C ASN A 289 22.85 0.69 1.38
N LEU A 290 22.49 0.30 2.59
CA LEU A 290 21.94 1.19 3.61
C LEU A 290 22.84 2.44 3.89
N PRO A 291 24.19 2.33 4.04
CA PRO A 291 25.02 3.50 4.23
C PRO A 291 24.91 4.55 3.11
N SER A 292 24.84 4.12 1.86
CA SER A 292 24.67 5.02 0.71
C SER A 292 23.30 5.71 0.75
N ASN A 293 22.25 4.97 1.11
CA ASN A 293 20.90 5.49 1.16
C ASN A 293 20.66 6.50 2.30
N MET A 294 21.53 6.53 3.31
CA MET A 294 21.46 7.51 4.41
C MET A 294 21.58 8.96 3.95
N ALA A 295 22.14 9.22 2.75
CA ALA A 295 22.17 10.56 2.17
C ALA A 295 20.76 11.18 2.04
N LEU A 296 19.73 10.34 1.78
CA LEU A 296 18.34 10.78 1.74
C LEU A 296 17.83 11.22 3.12
N ILE A 297 18.22 10.50 4.17
CA ILE A 297 17.84 10.85 5.54
C ILE A 297 18.55 12.15 5.99
N GLN A 298 19.78 12.37 5.58
CA GLN A 298 20.50 13.61 5.86
C GLN A 298 19.83 14.79 5.16
N LEU A 299 19.40 14.65 3.89
CA LEU A 299 18.61 15.65 3.19
C LEU A 299 17.32 15.96 3.95
N LEU A 300 16.56 14.95 4.36
CA LEU A 300 15.31 15.13 5.12
C LEU A 300 15.56 15.84 6.46
N LYS A 301 16.60 15.48 7.20
CA LYS A 301 16.95 16.16 8.48
C LYS A 301 17.29 17.64 8.26
N SER A 302 18.11 17.96 7.25
CA SER A 302 18.48 19.36 6.94
C SER A 302 17.27 20.23 6.58
N TRP A 303 16.30 19.67 5.86
CA TRP A 303 15.04 20.35 5.55
C TRP A 303 14.07 20.36 6.72
N GLY A 304 14.13 19.33 7.60
CA GLY A 304 13.39 19.26 8.86
C GLY A 304 13.67 20.46 9.75
N ASP A 305 14.95 20.81 9.89
CA ASP A 305 15.37 21.98 10.67
C ASP A 305 14.82 23.29 10.07
N ARG A 306 14.83 23.44 8.74
CA ARG A 306 14.26 24.61 8.03
C ARG A 306 12.75 24.73 8.17
N LYS A 307 12.03 23.60 8.09
CA LYS A 307 10.55 23.54 8.10
C LYS A 307 9.95 23.29 9.48
N LYS A 308 10.80 23.03 10.48
CA LYS A 308 10.38 22.58 11.83
C LYS A 308 9.44 21.37 11.75
N ALA A 309 9.83 20.40 10.95
CA ALA A 309 9.06 19.19 10.63
C ALA A 309 9.95 17.95 10.76
N THR A 310 9.35 16.82 11.09
CA THR A 310 10.08 15.56 11.11
C THR A 310 10.34 15.03 9.69
N PRO A 311 11.31 14.13 9.50
CA PRO A 311 11.53 13.47 8.22
C PRO A 311 10.27 12.79 7.67
N ALA A 312 9.46 12.14 8.51
CA ALA A 312 8.19 11.52 8.13
C ALA A 312 7.20 12.57 7.61
N GLN A 313 7.00 13.67 8.32
CA GLN A 313 6.12 14.76 7.91
C GLN A 313 6.57 15.39 6.59
N LEU A 314 7.87 15.63 6.40
CA LEU A 314 8.41 16.16 5.14
C LEU A 314 8.21 15.20 3.97
N SER A 315 8.39 13.89 4.20
CA SER A 315 8.19 12.87 3.17
C SER A 315 6.74 12.85 2.69
N LEU A 316 5.79 12.92 3.61
CA LEU A 316 4.36 12.99 3.28
C LEU A 316 4.00 14.32 2.61
N ALA A 317 4.51 15.46 3.11
CA ALA A 317 4.31 16.77 2.51
C ALA A 317 4.87 16.86 1.08
N TRP A 318 6.03 16.22 0.83
CA TRP A 318 6.60 16.15 -0.52
C TRP A 318 5.67 15.40 -1.48
N LEU A 319 5.10 14.26 -1.08
CA LEU A 319 4.10 13.53 -1.89
C LEU A 319 2.88 14.41 -2.18
N LEU A 320 2.38 15.12 -1.16
CA LEU A 320 1.26 16.04 -1.30
C LEU A 320 1.56 17.22 -2.25
N ALA A 321 2.82 17.62 -2.36
CA ALA A 321 3.25 18.71 -3.24
C ALA A 321 3.42 18.29 -4.70
N GLN A 322 3.45 16.99 -5.04
CA GLN A 322 3.66 16.54 -6.42
C GLN A 322 2.46 16.82 -7.31
N LYS A 323 1.27 16.39 -6.89
CA LYS A 323 0.02 16.62 -7.66
C LYS A 323 -1.18 16.69 -6.69
N PRO A 324 -2.24 17.44 -7.03
CA PRO A 324 -3.42 17.60 -6.14
C PRO A 324 -4.27 16.34 -5.99
N TRP A 325 -4.06 15.33 -6.84
CA TRP A 325 -4.78 14.06 -6.85
C TRP A 325 -3.94 12.88 -6.30
N ILE A 326 -2.82 13.16 -5.63
CA ILE A 326 -1.98 12.15 -4.94
C ILE A 326 -2.35 12.11 -3.46
N VAL A 327 -2.61 10.92 -2.92
CA VAL A 327 -2.99 10.69 -1.53
C VAL A 327 -2.11 9.60 -0.91
N PRO A 328 -1.21 9.93 0.03
CA PRO A 328 -0.45 8.92 0.76
C PRO A 328 -1.29 8.26 1.86
N ILE A 329 -1.06 6.95 2.07
CA ILE A 329 -1.72 6.12 3.07
C ILE A 329 -0.70 5.47 4.03
N PRO A 330 0.04 6.26 4.83
CA PRO A 330 0.97 5.69 5.80
C PRO A 330 0.25 4.78 6.78
N GLY A 331 0.77 3.54 6.95
CA GLY A 331 0.29 2.60 7.95
C GLY A 331 1.13 2.66 9.23
N THR A 332 0.51 2.42 10.38
CA THR A 332 1.22 2.30 11.66
C THR A 332 0.37 1.59 12.70
N THR A 333 1.03 0.96 13.67
CA THR A 333 0.43 0.36 14.87
C THR A 333 0.67 1.20 16.12
N GLN A 334 1.28 2.39 15.99
CA GLN A 334 1.64 3.26 17.10
C GLN A 334 0.86 4.59 17.03
N MET A 335 0.19 4.96 18.13
CA MET A 335 -0.58 6.19 18.23
C MET A 335 0.28 7.45 17.94
N ALA A 336 1.49 7.50 18.48
CA ALA A 336 2.40 8.63 18.28
C ALA A 336 2.78 8.79 16.79
N HIS A 337 3.09 7.70 16.09
CA HIS A 337 3.42 7.72 14.68
C HIS A 337 2.21 8.12 13.81
N MET A 338 1.01 7.69 14.18
CA MET A 338 -0.21 8.10 13.47
C MET A 338 -0.40 9.63 13.58
N LEU A 339 -0.26 10.18 14.78
CA LEU A 339 -0.37 11.63 15.02
C LEU A 339 0.74 12.42 14.31
N GLU A 340 1.98 11.89 14.29
CA GLU A 340 3.08 12.47 13.54
C GLU A 340 2.79 12.49 12.04
N ASN A 341 2.34 11.38 11.47
CA ASN A 341 2.06 11.24 10.04
C ASN A 341 1.00 12.24 9.57
N ILE A 342 -0.10 12.39 10.29
CA ILE A 342 -1.15 13.35 9.92
C ILE A 342 -0.67 14.79 10.00
N GLY A 343 0.34 15.09 10.82
CA GLY A 343 1.00 16.39 10.89
C GLY A 343 1.67 16.80 9.57
N GLY A 344 1.96 15.86 8.67
CA GLY A 344 2.46 16.15 7.33
C GLY A 344 1.50 17.00 6.48
N ASP A 345 0.18 16.94 6.78
CA ASP A 345 -0.83 17.79 6.10
C ASP A 345 -0.60 19.29 6.32
N ALA A 346 0.03 19.68 7.41
CA ALA A 346 0.28 21.08 7.71
C ALA A 346 1.53 21.66 7.02
N ILE A 347 2.42 20.81 6.55
CA ILE A 347 3.70 21.24 5.95
C ILE A 347 3.48 21.61 4.49
N ARG A 348 4.02 22.78 4.09
CA ARG A 348 3.92 23.26 2.70
C ARG A 348 5.30 23.58 2.16
N PHE A 349 5.52 23.20 0.92
CA PHE A 349 6.65 23.69 0.11
C PHE A 349 6.15 24.85 -0.75
N THR A 350 6.91 25.95 -0.80
CA THR A 350 6.76 26.90 -1.89
C THR A 350 7.33 26.30 -3.18
N ASP A 351 6.97 26.86 -4.34
CA ASP A 351 7.49 26.38 -5.64
C ASP A 351 9.02 26.38 -5.70
N ASN A 352 9.65 27.40 -5.12
CA ASN A 352 11.11 27.50 -5.08
C ASN A 352 11.72 26.44 -4.13
N GLU A 353 11.14 26.23 -2.97
CA GLU A 353 11.58 25.19 -2.04
C GLU A 353 11.42 23.80 -2.63
N LEU A 354 10.31 23.52 -3.32
CA LEU A 354 10.09 22.23 -3.96
C LEU A 354 11.10 21.99 -5.09
N LYS A 355 11.43 23.03 -5.89
CA LYS A 355 12.48 22.94 -6.92
C LYS A 355 13.85 22.69 -6.28
N GLU A 356 14.20 23.43 -5.23
CA GLU A 356 15.47 23.26 -4.50
C GLU A 356 15.58 21.85 -3.91
N PHE A 357 14.52 21.37 -3.24
CA PHE A 357 14.47 20.02 -2.67
C PHE A 357 14.63 18.95 -3.75
N ASN A 358 13.86 19.04 -4.84
CA ASN A 358 13.93 18.07 -5.95
C ASN A 358 15.29 18.07 -6.64
N MET A 359 15.96 19.23 -6.72
CA MET A 359 17.31 19.36 -7.28
C MET A 359 18.36 18.69 -6.36
N ALA A 360 18.20 18.79 -5.04
CA ALA A 360 19.04 18.08 -4.10
C ALA A 360 18.76 16.56 -4.12
N LEU A 361 17.49 16.18 -4.16
CA LEU A 361 17.04 14.79 -4.25
C LEU A 361 17.55 14.08 -5.50
N SER A 362 17.58 14.76 -6.65
CA SER A 362 18.06 14.19 -7.93
C SER A 362 19.55 13.81 -7.94
N LYS A 363 20.33 14.32 -6.98
CA LYS A 363 21.74 13.97 -6.82
C LYS A 363 21.97 12.74 -5.95
N ILE A 364 20.92 12.22 -5.33
CA ILE A 364 20.97 11.06 -4.43
C ILE A 364 20.58 9.83 -5.26
N GLU A 365 21.50 8.90 -5.40
CA GLU A 365 21.25 7.61 -6.04
C GLU A 365 20.88 6.59 -4.96
N ILE A 366 19.66 6.07 -5.01
CA ILE A 366 19.22 5.00 -4.13
C ILE A 366 19.78 3.68 -4.62
N LYS A 367 20.44 2.94 -3.74
CA LYS A 367 21.02 1.62 -4.02
C LYS A 367 20.08 0.50 -3.56
N GLY A 368 20.01 -0.55 -4.37
CA GLY A 368 19.18 -1.73 -4.11
C GLY A 368 17.78 -1.64 -4.73
N GLU A 369 17.17 -2.82 -4.87
CA GLU A 369 15.82 -2.97 -5.43
C GLU A 369 14.75 -2.62 -4.38
N ARG A 370 13.61 -2.12 -4.84
CA ARG A 370 12.50 -1.71 -3.97
C ARG A 370 11.88 -2.88 -3.19
N LEU A 371 11.80 -4.04 -3.83
CA LEU A 371 11.17 -5.24 -3.30
C LEU A 371 11.92 -6.49 -3.76
N PRO A 372 11.78 -7.61 -3.05
CA PRO A 372 12.26 -8.90 -3.54
C PRO A 372 11.60 -9.28 -4.86
N LYS A 373 12.36 -9.98 -5.73
CA LYS A 373 11.89 -10.41 -7.06
C LYS A 373 10.53 -11.10 -7.03
N ALA A 374 10.29 -11.97 -6.05
CA ALA A 374 9.03 -12.70 -5.91
C ALA A 374 7.79 -11.80 -5.74
N ILE A 375 7.96 -10.56 -5.26
CA ILE A 375 6.90 -9.57 -5.17
C ILE A 375 6.88 -8.69 -6.41
N LEU A 376 8.05 -8.32 -6.94
CA LEU A 376 8.17 -7.54 -8.17
C LEU A 376 7.51 -8.22 -9.38
N ASP A 377 7.53 -9.56 -9.42
CA ASP A 377 6.88 -10.34 -10.50
C ASP A 377 5.35 -10.12 -10.58
N PHE A 378 4.73 -9.50 -9.58
CA PHE A 378 3.32 -9.09 -9.56
C PHE A 378 3.11 -7.59 -9.81
N SER A 379 4.17 -6.83 -10.13
CA SER A 379 4.10 -5.40 -10.44
C SER A 379 4.23 -5.16 -11.94
N ASP A 380 3.58 -4.12 -12.44
CA ASP A 380 3.58 -3.73 -13.85
C ASP A 380 3.09 -4.84 -14.81
N VAL A 381 2.27 -5.77 -14.29
CA VAL A 381 1.72 -6.91 -15.05
C VAL A 381 0.60 -6.43 -15.97
N GLU A 382 0.64 -6.91 -17.23
CA GLU A 382 -0.44 -6.71 -18.18
C GLU A 382 -1.42 -7.89 -18.16
N ALA A 383 -2.70 -7.60 -18.07
CA ALA A 383 -3.75 -8.60 -18.19
C ALA A 383 -3.81 -9.19 -19.62
N PRO A 384 -4.12 -10.49 -19.79
CA PRO A 384 -4.23 -11.11 -21.10
C PRO A 384 -5.34 -10.42 -21.92
N LEU A 385 -5.21 -10.50 -23.25
CA LEU A 385 -6.27 -10.05 -24.14
C LEU A 385 -7.49 -10.97 -24.00
N LYS A 386 -8.67 -10.38 -24.09
CA LYS A 386 -9.90 -11.15 -24.19
C LYS A 386 -9.99 -11.69 -25.61
N ASN A 387 -10.07 -13.02 -25.75
CA ASN A 387 -10.26 -13.71 -27.03
C ASN A 387 -11.67 -13.47 -27.60
#